data_a981d1b7d9334fd22d81d2c263bd623c
#
_entry.id   a981d1b7d9334fd22d81d2c263bd623c
#
_cell.length_a   1.000
_cell.length_b   1.000
_cell.length_c   1.000
_cell.angle_alpha   90.00
_cell.angle_beta   90.00
_cell.angle_gamma   90.00
#
_symmetry.space_group_name_H-M   'P 1'
#
loop_
_entity.id
_entity.type
_entity.pdbx_description
1 polymer ?
#
loop_
_entity_poly.entity_id
_entity_poly.type
_entity_poly.pdbx_seq_one_letter_code
_entity_poly.pdbx_strand_id
1 'polypeptide(L)'
;NGDSYFQPVKEISTFTRPVKDKITVKCAKGSMDLKFSDDIVVWTNRGTEQVVIPTTDYVFCGFGINAPEYGWNDYANVDVKGKIVIAMVNDPGFYDTSLFRGKNMTYYGRWTYKFEEAQRQGAAGLLVLHNEAAASYGWKVCQASHVQTNIALCSETMNAEALGMKGWLSEEACKKMFALSGLNFDETIAAAKKPGFKSFTMKA
;
A
#
# COMPACT_ATOMS: atom_id res chain seq x y z
N ASN A 1 2.18 -29.71 -21.71
CA ASN A 1 0.71 -29.49 -21.73
C ASN A 1 -0.05 -30.40 -22.69
N GLY A 2 0.55 -31.52 -23.13
CA GLY A 2 -0.10 -32.46 -24.02
C GLY A 2 -0.47 -31.84 -25.39
N ASP A 3 -1.58 -32.26 -25.96
CA ASP A 3 -2.03 -31.85 -27.29
C ASP A 3 -2.92 -30.61 -27.32
N SER A 4 -2.94 -29.80 -26.23
CA SER A 4 -3.79 -28.62 -26.12
C SER A 4 -2.98 -27.32 -26.16
N TYR A 5 -3.43 -26.38 -26.99
CA TYR A 5 -2.95 -25.00 -26.99
C TYR A 5 -3.61 -24.11 -25.86
N PHE A 6 -4.58 -24.69 -25.13
CA PHE A 6 -5.27 -23.99 -24.03
C PHE A 6 -4.64 -24.32 -22.71
N GLN A 7 -4.41 -23.27 -21.90
CA GLN A 7 -3.99 -23.38 -20.51
C GLN A 7 -5.14 -22.91 -19.62
N PRO A 8 -5.72 -23.78 -18.78
CA PRO A 8 -6.70 -23.34 -17.79
C PRO A 8 -6.08 -22.37 -16.79
N VAL A 9 -6.75 -21.26 -16.53
CA VAL A 9 -6.36 -20.29 -15.52
C VAL A 9 -7.49 -20.18 -14.51
N LYS A 10 -7.19 -20.49 -13.24
CA LYS A 10 -8.15 -20.37 -12.16
C LYS A 10 -8.13 -18.93 -11.63
N GLU A 11 -9.26 -18.28 -11.67
CA GLU A 11 -9.44 -16.89 -11.22
C GLU A 11 -10.43 -16.81 -10.06
N ILE A 12 -10.28 -15.79 -9.25
CA ILE A 12 -11.21 -15.40 -8.21
C ILE A 12 -11.71 -13.98 -8.47
N SER A 13 -13.02 -13.82 -8.40
CA SER A 13 -13.67 -12.52 -8.46
C SER A 13 -14.10 -12.09 -7.05
N THR A 14 -13.67 -10.92 -6.63
CA THR A 14 -14.03 -10.35 -5.33
C THR A 14 -14.68 -9.00 -5.50
N PHE A 15 -15.73 -8.75 -4.73
CA PHE A 15 -16.33 -7.43 -4.58
C PHE A 15 -16.27 -7.04 -3.11
N THR A 16 -15.38 -6.09 -2.79
CA THR A 16 -15.14 -5.70 -1.40
C THR A 16 -16.06 -4.55 -1.01
N ARG A 17 -16.78 -4.73 0.09
CA ARG A 17 -17.54 -3.66 0.74
C ARG A 17 -17.04 -3.49 2.17
N PRO A 18 -16.70 -2.26 2.60
CA PRO A 18 -16.44 -2.00 4.00
C PRO A 18 -17.68 -2.27 4.86
N VAL A 19 -17.51 -2.96 5.98
CA VAL A 19 -18.60 -3.18 6.95
C VAL A 19 -18.96 -1.88 7.68
N LYS A 20 -18.02 -0.97 7.81
CA LYS A 20 -18.19 0.36 8.41
C LYS A 20 -17.79 1.44 7.41
N ASP A 21 -18.48 2.57 7.43
CA ASP A 21 -18.24 3.69 6.51
C ASP A 21 -16.92 4.43 6.76
N LYS A 22 -16.22 4.10 7.84
CA LYS A 22 -14.98 4.76 8.25
C LYS A 22 -14.07 3.86 9.06
N ILE A 23 -12.78 4.17 9.02
CA ILE A 23 -11.77 3.59 9.90
C ILE A 23 -11.30 4.69 10.86
N THR A 24 -11.41 4.47 12.16
CA THR A 24 -10.85 5.40 13.16
C THR A 24 -9.38 5.11 13.36
N VAL A 25 -8.54 6.11 13.12
CA VAL A 25 -7.10 6.10 13.38
C VAL A 25 -6.83 6.89 14.65
N LYS A 26 -6.15 6.24 15.60
CA LYS A 26 -5.63 6.90 16.81
C LYS A 26 -4.20 7.33 16.54
N CYS A 27 -3.85 8.53 17.00
CA CYS A 27 -2.52 9.11 16.86
C CYS A 27 -2.12 9.77 18.19
N ALA A 28 -0.85 10.06 18.38
CA ALA A 28 -0.31 10.63 19.62
C ALA A 28 -1.00 11.93 20.09
N LYS A 29 -1.51 12.74 19.15
CA LYS A 29 -2.16 14.04 19.45
C LYS A 29 -3.67 14.03 19.25
N GLY A 30 -4.29 12.85 19.09
CA GLY A 30 -5.75 12.71 18.89
C GLY A 30 -6.12 11.59 17.96
N SER A 31 -7.34 11.64 17.46
CA SER A 31 -7.83 10.64 16.50
C SER A 31 -8.51 11.30 15.32
N MET A 32 -8.59 10.58 14.21
CA MET A 32 -9.36 10.97 13.03
C MET A 32 -10.06 9.77 12.43
N ASP A 33 -11.11 10.02 11.69
CA ASP A 33 -11.80 9.03 10.89
C ASP A 33 -11.37 9.16 9.43
N LEU A 34 -10.93 8.06 8.84
CA LEU A 34 -10.74 7.92 7.41
C LEU A 34 -12.07 7.49 6.79
N LYS A 35 -12.64 8.32 5.94
CA LYS A 35 -13.88 8.05 5.23
C LYS A 35 -13.59 7.29 3.95
N PHE A 36 -14.34 6.21 3.72
CA PHE A 36 -14.24 5.47 2.47
C PHE A 36 -14.62 6.35 1.27
N SER A 37 -13.90 6.12 0.18
CA SER A 37 -13.93 6.90 -1.05
C SER A 37 -13.29 8.29 -0.95
N ASP A 38 -13.49 9.06 0.11
CA ASP A 38 -12.91 10.40 0.24
C ASP A 38 -11.44 10.36 0.65
N ASP A 39 -11.15 9.64 1.73
CA ASP A 39 -9.83 9.58 2.35
C ASP A 39 -9.08 8.29 1.98
N ILE A 40 -9.81 7.18 1.82
CA ILE A 40 -9.26 5.85 1.63
C ILE A 40 -10.14 5.02 0.70
N VAL A 41 -9.52 4.23 -0.16
CA VAL A 41 -10.18 3.15 -0.91
C VAL A 41 -9.47 1.84 -0.60
N VAL A 42 -10.24 0.78 -0.32
CA VAL A 42 -9.67 -0.51 0.09
C VAL A 42 -10.37 -1.68 -0.57
N TRP A 43 -9.60 -2.75 -0.77
CA TRP A 43 -10.09 -4.04 -1.24
C TRP A 43 -9.23 -5.18 -0.73
N THR A 44 -9.66 -6.40 -0.98
CA THR A 44 -8.88 -7.62 -0.74
C THR A 44 -9.05 -8.58 -1.90
N ASN A 45 -8.08 -9.47 -2.09
CA ASN A 45 -8.17 -10.58 -3.04
C ASN A 45 -8.43 -11.92 -2.32
N ARG A 46 -8.66 -11.91 -1.00
CA ARG A 46 -9.00 -13.12 -0.26
C ARG A 46 -10.39 -13.62 -0.67
N GLY A 47 -10.50 -14.90 -0.96
CA GLY A 47 -11.75 -15.56 -1.28
C GLY A 47 -12.57 -15.96 -0.05
N THR A 48 -12.82 -15.00 0.84
CA THR A 48 -13.59 -15.19 2.09
C THR A 48 -14.74 -14.21 2.16
N GLU A 49 -15.80 -14.58 2.87
CA GLU A 49 -16.96 -13.69 3.05
C GLU A 49 -16.61 -12.43 3.84
N GLN A 50 -15.66 -12.53 4.78
CA GLN A 50 -15.23 -11.42 5.61
C GLN A 50 -13.75 -11.47 5.89
N VAL A 51 -13.10 -10.30 5.88
CA VAL A 51 -11.74 -10.11 6.38
C VAL A 51 -11.78 -9.16 7.57
N VAL A 52 -11.24 -9.60 8.68
CA VAL A 52 -11.08 -8.79 9.90
C VAL A 52 -9.60 -8.57 10.14
N ILE A 53 -9.19 -7.30 10.23
CA ILE A 53 -7.87 -6.91 10.67
C ILE A 53 -7.99 -6.41 12.10
N PRO A 54 -7.33 -7.03 13.08
CA PRO A 54 -7.31 -6.53 14.45
C PRO A 54 -6.76 -5.11 14.52
N THR A 55 -7.06 -4.39 15.60
CA THR A 55 -6.42 -3.10 15.86
C THR A 55 -4.91 -3.28 15.85
N THR A 56 -4.22 -2.53 15.02
CA THR A 56 -2.78 -2.65 14.80
C THR A 56 -2.18 -1.30 14.43
N ASP A 57 -0.85 -1.23 14.47
CA ASP A 57 -0.10 -0.03 14.15
C ASP A 57 -0.04 0.23 12.63
N TYR A 58 0.15 1.50 12.29
CA TYR A 58 0.61 1.92 10.98
C TYR A 58 2.13 2.09 10.97
N VAL A 59 2.75 1.66 9.89
CA VAL A 59 4.20 1.79 9.67
C VAL A 59 4.43 2.54 8.36
N PHE A 60 5.14 3.66 8.43
CA PHE A 60 5.56 4.36 7.22
C PHE A 60 6.87 3.78 6.71
N CYS A 61 6.84 3.19 5.52
CA CYS A 61 7.95 2.47 4.90
C CYS A 61 8.48 3.18 3.63
N GLY A 62 8.59 4.51 3.64
CA GLY A 62 9.11 5.23 2.47
C GLY A 62 8.40 4.81 1.19
N PHE A 63 9.13 4.22 0.23
CA PHE A 63 8.54 3.66 -0.99
C PHE A 63 8.02 2.22 -0.83
N GLY A 64 8.29 1.55 0.30
CA GLY A 64 7.93 0.15 0.49
C GLY A 64 8.67 -0.78 -0.48
N ILE A 65 9.94 -0.52 -0.72
CA ILE A 65 10.79 -1.22 -1.68
C ILE A 65 11.88 -2.02 -0.97
N ASN A 66 12.11 -3.24 -1.45
CA ASN A 66 13.27 -4.06 -1.15
C ASN A 66 13.91 -4.46 -2.49
N ALA A 67 14.95 -3.75 -2.89
CA ALA A 67 15.64 -3.87 -4.17
C ALA A 67 17.17 -3.93 -3.93
N PRO A 68 17.70 -5.11 -3.57
CA PRO A 68 19.11 -5.26 -3.20
C PRO A 68 20.08 -4.86 -4.31
N GLU A 69 19.71 -5.05 -5.59
CA GLU A 69 20.54 -4.64 -6.73
C GLU A 69 20.68 -3.11 -6.86
N TYR A 70 19.78 -2.35 -6.24
CA TYR A 70 19.89 -0.88 -6.13
C TYR A 70 20.40 -0.44 -4.75
N GLY A 71 20.73 -1.38 -3.86
CA GLY A 71 21.11 -1.07 -2.48
C GLY A 71 19.99 -0.43 -1.66
N TRP A 72 18.71 -0.68 -2.04
CA TRP A 72 17.55 -0.06 -1.43
C TRP A 72 16.70 -1.07 -0.66
N ASN A 73 16.44 -0.80 0.63
CA ASN A 73 15.56 -1.64 1.44
C ASN A 73 14.85 -0.81 2.51
N ASP A 74 13.59 -0.47 2.26
CA ASP A 74 12.73 0.29 3.18
C ASP A 74 12.27 -0.54 4.39
N TYR A 75 12.43 -1.86 4.37
CA TYR A 75 12.02 -2.77 5.44
C TYR A 75 13.17 -3.16 6.38
N ALA A 76 14.41 -2.77 6.09
CA ALA A 76 15.60 -3.26 6.79
C ALA A 76 15.63 -2.99 8.31
N ASN A 77 14.93 -1.95 8.77
CA ASN A 77 15.01 -1.46 10.16
C ASN A 77 13.67 -1.47 10.89
N VAL A 78 12.64 -2.10 10.33
CA VAL A 78 11.29 -2.09 10.91
C VAL A 78 10.63 -3.45 10.77
N ASP A 79 9.90 -3.86 11.80
CA ASP A 79 9.02 -5.03 11.74
C ASP A 79 7.60 -4.58 11.37
N VAL A 80 7.11 -5.09 10.25
CA VAL A 80 5.77 -4.81 9.72
C VAL A 80 4.79 -5.97 9.88
N LYS A 81 5.24 -7.09 10.51
CA LYS A 81 4.41 -8.27 10.65
C LYS A 81 3.11 -7.97 11.40
N GLY A 82 1.99 -8.27 10.75
CA GLY A 82 0.65 -8.02 11.30
C GLY A 82 0.24 -6.54 11.35
N LYS A 83 1.03 -5.62 10.81
CA LYS A 83 0.76 -4.18 10.81
C LYS A 83 0.27 -3.69 9.44
N ILE A 84 -0.21 -2.44 9.38
CA ILE A 84 -0.59 -1.76 8.14
C ILE A 84 0.58 -0.90 7.68
N VAL A 85 1.08 -1.19 6.49
CA VAL A 85 2.14 -0.38 5.86
C VAL A 85 1.53 0.79 5.12
N ILE A 86 2.14 1.97 5.21
CA ILE A 86 1.91 3.12 4.33
C ILE A 86 3.18 3.29 3.48
N ALA A 87 3.03 3.27 2.16
CA ALA A 87 4.13 3.42 1.22
C ALA A 87 3.81 4.42 0.12
N MET A 88 4.81 5.19 -0.30
CA MET A 88 4.69 6.16 -1.39
C MET A 88 4.53 5.43 -2.73
N VAL A 89 3.71 5.99 -3.62
CA VAL A 89 3.62 5.53 -5.02
C VAL A 89 4.91 5.90 -5.78
N ASN A 90 5.19 5.18 -6.87
CA ASN A 90 6.38 5.30 -7.70
C ASN A 90 7.66 4.76 -7.00
N ASP A 91 8.83 5.04 -7.56
CA ASP A 91 10.14 4.68 -7.02
C ASP A 91 11.03 5.92 -6.89
N PRO A 92 12.19 5.80 -6.20
CA PRO A 92 13.10 6.93 -6.00
C PRO A 92 13.54 7.63 -7.27
N GLY A 93 13.65 6.91 -8.39
CA GLY A 93 14.08 7.46 -9.68
C GLY A 93 13.17 8.56 -10.21
N PHE A 94 11.88 8.56 -9.84
CA PHE A 94 10.96 9.64 -10.20
C PHE A 94 11.39 11.00 -9.64
N TYR A 95 12.00 11.01 -8.46
CA TYR A 95 12.41 12.23 -7.75
C TYR A 95 13.89 12.57 -7.95
N ASP A 96 14.73 11.54 -8.11
CA ASP A 96 16.16 11.67 -8.38
C ASP A 96 16.57 10.73 -9.52
N THR A 97 16.84 11.30 -10.67
CA THR A 97 17.14 10.55 -11.89
C THR A 97 18.45 9.77 -11.85
N SER A 98 19.28 9.98 -10.84
CA SER A 98 20.49 9.17 -10.59
C SER A 98 20.19 7.83 -9.92
N LEU A 99 18.97 7.67 -9.38
CA LEU A 99 18.52 6.47 -8.68
C LEU A 99 17.69 5.57 -9.60
N PHE A 100 17.70 4.28 -9.33
CA PHE A 100 16.96 3.26 -10.09
C PHE A 100 17.18 3.38 -11.61
N ARG A 101 16.11 3.62 -12.38
CA ARG A 101 16.15 3.85 -13.83
C ARG A 101 15.76 5.29 -14.20
N GLY A 102 15.99 6.22 -13.30
CA GLY A 102 15.60 7.61 -13.47
C GLY A 102 14.09 7.75 -13.66
N LYS A 103 13.67 8.56 -14.60
CA LYS A 103 12.24 8.82 -14.88
C LYS A 103 11.47 7.61 -15.41
N ASN A 104 12.16 6.54 -15.81
CA ASN A 104 11.50 5.31 -16.27
C ASN A 104 11.14 4.46 -15.06
N MET A 105 9.87 4.52 -14.65
CA MET A 105 9.37 3.74 -13.53
C MET A 105 9.76 2.26 -13.67
N THR A 106 10.42 1.73 -12.64
CA THR A 106 10.70 0.30 -12.53
C THR A 106 9.48 -0.46 -12.05
N TYR A 107 9.55 -1.81 -12.01
CA TYR A 107 8.49 -2.60 -11.37
C TYR A 107 8.33 -2.25 -9.89
N TYR A 108 9.40 -1.87 -9.21
CA TYR A 108 9.38 -1.39 -7.82
C TYR A 108 8.50 -0.17 -7.60
N GLY A 109 8.31 0.68 -8.60
CA GLY A 109 7.43 1.84 -8.55
C GLY A 109 5.95 1.52 -8.65
N ARG A 110 5.61 0.32 -9.14
CA ARG A 110 4.21 -0.11 -9.30
C ARG A 110 3.54 -0.34 -7.96
N TRP A 111 2.29 0.12 -7.84
CA TRP A 111 1.49 -0.12 -6.64
C TRP A 111 1.25 -1.62 -6.38
N THR A 112 1.20 -2.45 -7.44
CA THR A 112 1.12 -3.91 -7.33
C THR A 112 2.31 -4.49 -6.59
N TYR A 113 3.54 -4.05 -6.93
CA TYR A 113 4.76 -4.48 -6.25
C TYR A 113 4.71 -4.16 -4.74
N LYS A 114 4.19 -2.97 -4.37
CA LYS A 114 4.09 -2.58 -2.95
C LYS A 114 3.28 -3.60 -2.15
N PHE A 115 2.15 -4.06 -2.70
CA PHE A 115 1.33 -5.08 -2.05
C PHE A 115 2.04 -6.43 -1.96
N GLU A 116 2.74 -6.83 -3.03
CA GLU A 116 3.49 -8.08 -3.05
C GLU A 116 4.61 -8.07 -2.01
N GLU A 117 5.37 -6.98 -1.93
CA GLU A 117 6.46 -6.87 -0.96
C GLU A 117 5.93 -6.82 0.48
N ALA A 118 4.91 -6.02 0.77
CA ALA A 118 4.30 -6.00 2.09
C ALA A 118 3.77 -7.37 2.52
N GLN A 119 3.21 -8.14 1.59
CA GLN A 119 2.80 -9.52 1.83
C GLN A 119 4.01 -10.41 2.16
N ARG A 120 5.12 -10.32 1.41
CA ARG A 120 6.36 -11.06 1.69
C ARG A 120 6.93 -10.72 3.07
N GLN A 121 6.79 -9.47 3.52
CA GLN A 121 7.20 -8.99 4.84
C GLN A 121 6.20 -9.33 5.96
N GLY A 122 5.08 -9.99 5.64
CA GLY A 122 4.08 -10.44 6.61
C GLY A 122 3.15 -9.35 7.14
N ALA A 123 3.03 -8.22 6.45
CA ALA A 123 2.09 -7.16 6.82
C ALA A 123 0.63 -7.65 6.77
N ALA A 124 -0.24 -7.08 7.59
CA ALA A 124 -1.68 -7.35 7.53
C ALA A 124 -2.35 -6.63 6.36
N GLY A 125 -1.80 -5.49 5.96
CA GLY A 125 -2.28 -4.72 4.83
C GLY A 125 -1.28 -3.65 4.40
N LEU A 126 -1.57 -3.00 3.26
CA LEU A 126 -0.82 -1.86 2.77
C LEU A 126 -1.73 -0.82 2.14
N LEU A 127 -1.45 0.43 2.43
CA LEU A 127 -2.04 1.62 1.82
C LEU A 127 -0.97 2.37 1.02
N VAL A 128 -1.21 2.53 -0.27
CA VAL A 128 -0.34 3.35 -1.12
C VAL A 128 -0.73 4.81 -0.92
N LEU A 129 0.21 5.63 -0.46
CA LEU A 129 0.04 7.09 -0.40
C LEU A 129 -0.06 7.63 -1.83
N HIS A 130 -1.24 8.13 -2.16
CA HIS A 130 -1.50 8.73 -3.47
C HIS A 130 -0.87 10.12 -3.55
N ASN A 131 -0.10 10.32 -4.62
CA ASN A 131 0.35 11.65 -5.04
C ASN A 131 0.12 11.74 -6.54
N GLU A 132 -0.62 12.75 -6.98
CA GLU A 132 -1.11 12.86 -8.36
C GLU A 132 0.02 12.89 -9.39
N ALA A 133 1.09 13.64 -9.12
CA ALA A 133 2.23 13.74 -10.03
C ALA A 133 2.95 12.39 -10.17
N ALA A 134 3.18 11.70 -9.05
CA ALA A 134 3.89 10.43 -9.03
C ALA A 134 3.04 9.25 -9.54
N ALA A 135 1.73 9.29 -9.34
CA ALA A 135 0.78 8.30 -9.84
C ALA A 135 0.43 8.52 -11.32
N SER A 136 0.56 9.76 -11.83
CA SER A 136 0.14 10.21 -13.17
C SER A 136 -1.38 10.24 -13.36
N TYR A 137 -2.16 10.23 -12.29
CA TYR A 137 -3.63 10.37 -12.30
C TYR A 137 -4.14 10.91 -10.95
N GLY A 138 -5.30 11.57 -11.00
CA GLY A 138 -5.93 12.16 -9.82
C GLY A 138 -6.65 11.13 -8.94
N TRP A 139 -6.99 11.52 -7.72
CA TRP A 139 -7.68 10.69 -6.72
C TRP A 139 -8.97 10.05 -7.21
N LYS A 140 -9.72 10.71 -8.10
CA LYS A 140 -10.96 10.18 -8.70
C LYS A 140 -10.77 8.84 -9.40
N VAL A 141 -9.59 8.57 -9.95
CA VAL A 141 -9.29 7.27 -10.57
C VAL A 141 -9.23 6.17 -9.51
N CYS A 142 -8.61 6.45 -8.37
CA CYS A 142 -8.61 5.51 -7.23
C CYS A 142 -10.04 5.24 -6.74
N GLN A 143 -10.85 6.29 -6.58
CA GLN A 143 -12.26 6.16 -6.17
C GLN A 143 -13.06 5.28 -7.12
N ALA A 144 -12.92 5.47 -8.42
CA ALA A 144 -13.68 4.73 -9.42
C ALA A 144 -13.23 3.26 -9.58
N SER A 145 -11.92 2.99 -9.45
CA SER A 145 -11.36 1.67 -9.76
C SER A 145 -11.70 0.57 -8.74
N HIS A 146 -12.14 0.93 -7.53
CA HIS A 146 -12.34 -0.03 -6.44
C HIS A 146 -13.80 -0.25 -6.03
N VAL A 147 -14.74 0.36 -6.74
CA VAL A 147 -16.19 0.13 -6.57
C VAL A 147 -16.72 -1.00 -7.46
N GLN A 148 -15.84 -1.68 -8.18
CA GLN A 148 -16.19 -2.76 -9.11
C GLN A 148 -15.56 -4.09 -8.67
N THR A 149 -15.95 -5.15 -9.34
CA THR A 149 -15.40 -6.49 -9.12
C THR A 149 -13.92 -6.52 -9.49
N ASN A 150 -13.10 -7.00 -8.57
CA ASN A 150 -11.69 -7.24 -8.79
C ASN A 150 -11.47 -8.71 -9.16
N ILE A 151 -10.67 -8.97 -10.19
CA ILE A 151 -10.30 -10.31 -10.64
C ILE A 151 -8.83 -10.53 -10.31
N ALA A 152 -8.51 -11.68 -9.76
CA ALA A 152 -7.15 -12.10 -9.45
C ALA A 152 -6.96 -13.58 -9.76
N LEU A 153 -5.70 -13.99 -9.95
CA LEU A 153 -5.36 -15.40 -9.98
C LEU A 153 -5.74 -16.03 -8.64
N CYS A 154 -6.34 -17.22 -8.71
CA CYS A 154 -6.78 -17.95 -7.52
C CYS A 154 -5.72 -19.00 -7.14
N SER A 155 -5.20 -18.91 -5.92
CA SER A 155 -4.36 -19.94 -5.31
C SER A 155 -5.21 -21.13 -4.83
N GLU A 156 -4.55 -22.23 -4.45
CA GLU A 156 -5.23 -23.40 -3.85
C GLU A 156 -5.93 -23.06 -2.53
N THR A 157 -5.43 -22.06 -1.80
CA THR A 157 -5.97 -21.59 -0.53
C THR A 157 -7.02 -20.48 -0.68
N MET A 158 -7.54 -20.23 -1.89
CA MET A 158 -8.45 -19.11 -2.19
C MET A 158 -7.84 -17.76 -1.78
N ASN A 159 -6.52 -17.63 -1.97
CA ASN A 159 -5.74 -16.45 -1.64
C ASN A 159 -5.78 -16.05 -0.14
N ALA A 160 -5.92 -17.02 0.76
CA ALA A 160 -5.94 -16.78 2.20
C ALA A 160 -4.67 -16.07 2.70
N GLU A 161 -3.55 -16.29 2.03
CA GLU A 161 -2.24 -15.68 2.30
C GLU A 161 -2.12 -14.24 1.79
N ALA A 162 -3.02 -13.76 0.92
CA ALA A 162 -2.99 -12.40 0.42
C ALA A 162 -3.18 -11.38 1.56
N LEU A 163 -2.74 -10.13 1.33
CA LEU A 163 -2.99 -9.05 2.28
C LEU A 163 -4.48 -8.95 2.63
N GLY A 164 -4.79 -8.82 3.91
CA GLY A 164 -6.16 -8.60 4.38
C GLY A 164 -6.74 -7.28 3.86
N MET A 165 -5.89 -6.28 3.66
CA MET A 165 -6.26 -4.98 3.12
C MET A 165 -5.21 -4.51 2.12
N LYS A 166 -5.64 -4.21 0.92
CA LYS A 166 -4.92 -3.43 -0.09
C LYS A 166 -5.66 -2.12 -0.27
N GLY A 167 -4.95 -1.03 -0.52
CA GLY A 167 -5.68 0.22 -0.71
C GLY A 167 -4.82 1.41 -1.09
N TRP A 168 -5.52 2.52 -1.31
CA TRP A 168 -4.95 3.84 -1.50
C TRP A 168 -5.36 4.75 -0.35
N LEU A 169 -4.45 5.59 0.10
CA LEU A 169 -4.66 6.64 1.07
C LEU A 169 -4.46 7.98 0.36
N SER A 170 -5.43 8.89 0.49
CA SER A 170 -5.31 10.22 -0.11
C SER A 170 -4.18 11.01 0.57
N GLU A 171 -3.53 11.89 -0.18
CA GLU A 171 -2.44 12.74 0.34
C GLU A 171 -2.94 13.61 1.50
N GLU A 172 -4.14 14.15 1.38
CA GLU A 172 -4.75 14.98 2.42
C GLU A 172 -5.00 14.21 3.73
N ALA A 173 -5.51 12.99 3.64
CA ALA A 173 -5.70 12.13 4.80
C ALA A 173 -4.35 11.76 5.44
N CYS A 174 -3.35 11.46 4.63
CA CYS A 174 -2.00 11.15 5.10
C CYS A 174 -1.36 12.35 5.82
N LYS A 175 -1.47 13.57 5.27
CA LYS A 175 -1.01 14.81 5.93
C LYS A 175 -1.63 14.99 7.31
N LYS A 176 -2.94 14.76 7.44
CA LYS A 176 -3.64 14.84 8.73
C LYS A 176 -3.15 13.78 9.71
N MET A 177 -2.97 12.53 9.25
CA MET A 177 -2.42 11.45 10.09
C MET A 177 -1.02 11.80 10.62
N PHE A 178 -0.15 12.32 9.75
CA PHE A 178 1.21 12.75 10.14
C PHE A 178 1.17 13.86 11.18
N ALA A 179 0.39 14.91 10.95
CA ALA A 179 0.25 16.02 11.87
C ALA A 179 -0.25 15.56 13.26
N LEU A 180 -1.26 14.69 13.32
CA LEU A 180 -1.77 14.10 14.56
C LEU A 180 -0.76 13.16 15.23
N SER A 181 0.15 12.56 14.46
CA SER A 181 1.27 11.77 15.00
C SER A 181 2.46 12.62 15.42
N GLY A 182 2.37 13.95 15.29
CA GLY A 182 3.46 14.89 15.63
C GLY A 182 4.59 14.94 14.60
N LEU A 183 4.32 14.50 13.38
CA LEU A 183 5.28 14.45 12.27
C LEU A 183 5.02 15.60 11.30
N ASN A 184 6.10 16.14 10.73
CA ASN A 184 6.02 17.03 9.57
C ASN A 184 5.96 16.17 8.30
N PHE A 185 4.86 16.26 7.56
CA PHE A 185 4.65 15.48 6.35
C PHE A 185 5.71 15.76 5.28
N ASP A 186 5.92 17.04 4.94
CA ASP A 186 6.82 17.43 3.86
C ASP A 186 8.28 17.06 4.15
N GLU A 187 8.74 17.27 5.39
CA GLU A 187 10.09 16.88 5.83
C GLU A 187 10.25 15.34 5.79
N THR A 188 9.24 14.60 6.24
CA THR A 188 9.29 13.14 6.24
C THR A 188 9.30 12.57 4.81
N ILE A 189 8.45 13.11 3.93
CA ILE A 189 8.44 12.71 2.52
C ILE A 189 9.75 13.08 1.83
N ALA A 190 10.32 14.26 2.13
CA ALA A 190 11.62 14.66 1.59
C ALA A 190 12.75 13.73 2.06
N ALA A 191 12.72 13.31 3.31
CA ALA A 191 13.68 12.33 3.85
C ALA A 191 13.51 10.95 3.21
N ALA A 192 12.27 10.48 3.03
CA ALA A 192 11.96 9.18 2.44
C ALA A 192 12.42 9.04 0.97
N LYS A 193 12.60 10.14 0.26
CA LYS A 193 13.14 10.17 -1.12
C LYS A 193 14.65 9.90 -1.21
N LYS A 194 15.35 9.88 -0.07
CA LYS A 194 16.82 9.76 -0.03
C LYS A 194 17.25 8.34 0.36
N PRO A 195 18.37 7.84 -0.16
CA PRO A 195 18.97 6.59 0.30
C PRO A 195 19.22 6.61 1.82
N GLY A 196 19.01 5.46 2.46
CA GLY A 196 19.24 5.31 3.90
C GLY A 196 18.13 5.82 4.80
N PHE A 197 16.97 6.21 4.25
CA PHE A 197 15.78 6.50 5.04
C PHE A 197 15.47 5.36 6.02
N LYS A 198 15.05 5.72 7.21
CA LYS A 198 14.64 4.76 8.24
C LYS A 198 13.12 4.76 8.38
N SER A 199 12.51 3.66 7.99
CA SER A 199 11.09 3.41 8.23
C SER A 199 10.76 3.39 9.70
N PHE A 200 9.53 3.72 10.08
CA PHE A 200 9.13 3.83 11.50
C PHE A 200 7.65 3.51 11.71
N THR A 201 7.35 3.03 12.92
CA THR A 201 5.97 2.87 13.38
C THR A 201 5.42 4.25 13.77
N MET A 202 4.25 4.59 13.24
CA MET A 202 3.54 5.81 13.60
C MET A 202 2.96 5.63 15.01
N LYS A 203 3.29 6.57 15.91
CA LYS A 203 2.82 6.48 17.30
C LYS A 203 1.32 6.79 17.38
N ALA A 204 0.58 5.92 18.07
CA ALA A 204 -0.79 6.15 18.50
C ALA A 204 -0.81 6.93 19.82
#